data_7503714ccf17d1c88c82f1fbb7ada3f0
#
_entry.id   7503714ccf17d1c88c82f1fbb7ada3f0
#
_cell.length_a   1.000
_cell.length_b   1.000
_cell.length_c   1.000
_cell.angle_alpha   90.00
_cell.angle_beta   90.00
_cell.angle_gamma   90.00
#
_symmetry.space_group_name_H-M   'P 1'
#
loop_
_entity.id
_entity.type
_entity.pdbx_description
1 polymer ?
#
loop_
_entity_poly.entity_id
_entity_poly.type
_entity_poly.pdbx_seq_one_letter_code
_entity_poly.pdbx_strand_id
1 'polypeptide(L)'
;MTAPGILPEVLDGAAVGIFGILLSAAFCPIRWTGKKRWALAGCTAGLLALQGIFYFGTSPTAAQYLYPLITHLPLYLVLVLFSGQKVWPLVAVLTAYLCCQVRRWAALAVALFFPQHPLDRKSTRLNSSHNRESRMPSSA
;
A
#
# COMPACT_ATOMS: atom_id res chain seq x y z
N MET A 1 14.15 11.05 -15.97
CA MET A 1 13.22 11.71 -15.05
C MET A 1 12.71 10.66 -14.07
N THR A 2 13.34 10.56 -12.96
CA THR A 2 12.86 9.76 -11.83
C THR A 2 11.76 10.56 -11.15
N ALA A 3 10.51 10.14 -11.33
CA ALA A 3 9.39 10.70 -10.60
C ALA A 3 9.63 10.49 -9.09
N PRO A 4 9.82 11.55 -8.29
CA PRO A 4 10.24 11.41 -6.88
C PRO A 4 9.17 10.82 -5.96
N GLY A 5 8.04 10.39 -6.50
CA GLY A 5 6.91 9.86 -5.75
C GLY A 5 6.69 8.34 -5.83
N ILE A 6 7.22 7.64 -6.84
CA ILE A 6 6.91 6.22 -7.06
C ILE A 6 7.68 5.31 -6.10
N LEU A 7 8.93 5.62 -5.83
CA LEU A 7 9.79 4.79 -4.97
C LEU A 7 9.26 4.65 -3.52
N PRO A 8 8.88 5.73 -2.82
CA PRO A 8 8.32 5.61 -1.47
C PRO A 8 6.98 4.87 -1.45
N GLU A 9 6.13 5.00 -2.46
CA GLU A 9 4.87 4.25 -2.54
C GLU A 9 5.09 2.74 -2.72
N VAL A 10 6.04 2.36 -3.58
CA VAL A 10 6.39 0.94 -3.80
C VAL A 10 7.01 0.35 -2.54
N LEU A 11 7.92 1.08 -1.87
CA LEU A 11 8.54 0.63 -0.62
C LEU A 11 7.52 0.49 0.50
N ASP A 12 6.59 1.43 0.63
CA ASP A 12 5.52 1.37 1.63
C ASP A 12 4.58 0.18 1.37
N GLY A 13 4.17 -0.03 0.12
CA GLY A 13 3.37 -1.18 -0.27
C GLY A 13 4.06 -2.52 -0.02
N ALA A 14 5.35 -2.62 -0.32
CA ALA A 14 6.15 -3.81 -0.04
C ALA A 14 6.30 -4.06 1.46
N ALA A 15 6.58 -3.03 2.25
CA ALA A 15 6.71 -3.13 3.71
C ALA A 15 5.39 -3.59 4.36
N VAL A 16 4.26 -3.02 3.96
CA VAL A 16 2.92 -3.43 4.43
C VAL A 16 2.61 -4.87 4.01
N GLY A 17 2.96 -5.26 2.78
CA GLY A 17 2.78 -6.62 2.29
C GLY A 17 3.59 -7.64 3.09
N ILE A 18 4.88 -7.39 3.33
CA ILE A 18 5.75 -8.24 4.13
C ILE A 18 5.24 -8.33 5.58
N PHE A 19 4.88 -7.21 6.18
CA PHE A 19 4.32 -7.17 7.53
C PHE A 19 3.03 -8.00 7.63
N GLY A 20 2.10 -7.85 6.69
CA GLY A 20 0.86 -8.62 6.63
C GLY A 20 1.09 -10.13 6.49
N ILE A 21 2.06 -10.55 5.68
CA ILE A 21 2.44 -11.96 5.51
C ILE A 21 3.05 -12.52 6.78
N LEU A 22 3.99 -11.81 7.41
CA LEU A 22 4.61 -12.23 8.66
C LEU A 22 3.60 -12.33 9.79
N LEU A 23 2.71 -11.35 9.90
CA LEU A 23 1.65 -11.34 10.90
C LEU A 23 0.67 -12.50 10.70
N SER A 24 0.22 -12.74 9.47
CA SER A 24 -0.64 -13.87 9.12
C SER A 24 0.02 -15.22 9.44
N ALA A 25 1.31 -15.33 9.13
CA ALA A 25 2.08 -16.53 9.44
C ALA A 25 2.29 -16.73 10.94
N ALA A 26 2.42 -15.65 11.72
CA ALA A 26 2.55 -15.70 13.17
C ALA A 26 1.25 -16.14 13.87
N PHE A 27 0.10 -15.69 13.36
CA PHE A 27 -1.21 -16.08 13.90
C PHE A 27 -1.67 -17.48 13.48
N CYS A 28 -1.06 -18.03 12.43
CA CYS A 28 -1.45 -19.35 11.94
C CYS A 28 -0.71 -20.45 12.73
N PRO A 29 -1.39 -21.49 13.26
CA PRO A 29 -0.75 -22.58 13.99
C PRO A 29 -0.02 -23.53 13.04
N ILE A 30 1.09 -23.09 12.48
CA ILE A 30 1.92 -23.84 11.55
C ILE A 30 3.10 -24.43 12.31
N ARG A 31 3.34 -25.73 12.17
CA ARG A 31 4.62 -26.33 12.59
C ARG A 31 5.71 -25.92 11.62
N TRP A 32 6.55 -25.00 12.06
CA TRP A 32 7.63 -24.44 11.25
C TRP A 32 8.77 -25.45 11.06
N THR A 33 8.88 -25.99 9.87
CA THR A 33 10.04 -26.75 9.41
C THR A 33 10.86 -25.88 8.45
N GLY A 34 12.16 -26.19 8.32
CA GLY A 34 13.03 -25.41 7.42
C GLY A 34 12.48 -25.29 5.99
N LYS A 35 11.92 -26.37 5.47
CA LYS A 35 11.28 -26.38 4.12
C LYS A 35 10.09 -25.42 4.04
N LYS A 36 9.24 -25.32 5.07
CA LYS A 36 8.10 -24.42 5.07
C LYS A 36 8.50 -22.96 5.17
N ARG A 37 9.60 -22.63 5.87
CA ARG A 37 10.15 -21.26 5.92
C ARG A 37 10.63 -20.81 4.54
N TRP A 38 11.36 -21.65 3.84
CA TRP A 38 11.80 -21.36 2.47
C TRP A 38 10.64 -21.27 1.48
N ALA A 39 9.64 -22.12 1.62
CA ALA A 39 8.42 -22.03 0.81
C ALA A 39 7.65 -20.73 1.07
N LEU A 40 7.55 -20.28 2.34
CA LEU A 40 6.94 -19.00 2.67
C LEU A 40 7.73 -17.82 2.09
N ALA A 41 9.07 -17.87 2.19
CA ALA A 41 9.92 -16.83 1.59
C ALA A 41 9.76 -16.75 0.07
N GLY A 42 9.72 -17.89 -0.61
CA GLY A 42 9.44 -17.97 -2.05
C GLY A 42 8.05 -17.45 -2.41
N CYS A 43 7.04 -17.79 -1.62
CA CYS A 43 5.69 -17.29 -1.79
C CYS A 43 5.62 -15.77 -1.59
N THR A 44 6.30 -15.23 -0.58
CA THR A 44 6.39 -13.79 -0.33
C THR A 44 7.02 -13.07 -1.51
N ALA A 45 8.13 -13.59 -2.02
CA ALA A 45 8.78 -13.04 -3.21
C ALA A 45 7.85 -13.08 -4.44
N GLY A 46 7.13 -14.17 -4.65
CA GLY A 46 6.14 -14.32 -5.71
C GLY A 46 4.98 -13.32 -5.59
N LEU A 47 4.47 -13.11 -4.39
CA LEU A 47 3.40 -12.13 -4.13
C LEU A 47 3.88 -10.69 -4.37
N LEU A 48 5.09 -10.36 -3.94
CA LEU A 48 5.68 -9.04 -4.19
C LEU A 48 5.92 -8.80 -5.68
N ALA A 49 6.38 -9.82 -6.41
CA ALA A 49 6.54 -9.75 -7.87
C ALA A 49 5.17 -9.56 -8.56
N LEU A 50 4.14 -10.30 -8.14
CA LEU A 50 2.78 -10.16 -8.65
C LEU A 50 2.21 -8.76 -8.40
N GLN A 51 2.44 -8.21 -7.21
CA GLN A 51 2.08 -6.81 -6.88
C GLN A 51 2.77 -5.82 -7.81
N GLY A 52 4.07 -5.99 -8.03
CA GLY A 52 4.85 -5.12 -8.92
C GLY A 52 4.32 -5.17 -10.35
N ILE A 53 4.11 -6.35 -10.90
CA ILE A 53 3.55 -6.54 -12.25
C ILE A 53 2.17 -5.90 -12.35
N PHE A 54 1.33 -6.09 -11.35
CA PHE A 54 -0.02 -5.53 -11.33
C PHE A 54 -0.03 -4.00 -11.22
N TYR A 55 0.87 -3.45 -10.40
CA TYR A 55 1.02 -2.00 -10.24
C TYR A 55 1.45 -1.31 -11.55
N PHE A 56 2.37 -1.92 -12.30
CA PHE A 56 2.84 -1.38 -13.57
C PHE A 56 1.91 -1.66 -14.76
N GLY A 57 1.10 -2.71 -14.70
CA GLY A 57 0.27 -3.17 -15.80
C GLY A 57 -1.19 -2.68 -15.78
N THR A 58 -1.64 -2.08 -14.68
CA THR A 58 -3.06 -1.73 -14.49
C THR A 58 -3.22 -0.25 -14.18
N SER A 59 -4.39 0.30 -14.45
CA SER A 59 -4.71 1.69 -14.08
C SER A 59 -4.66 1.86 -12.54
N PRO A 60 -4.14 2.99 -12.03
CA PRO A 60 -3.93 3.19 -10.59
C PRO A 60 -5.23 3.06 -9.78
N THR A 61 -6.38 3.40 -10.35
CA THR A 61 -7.68 3.31 -9.68
C THR A 61 -8.12 1.85 -9.50
N ALA A 62 -8.02 1.02 -10.54
CA ALA A 62 -8.36 -0.40 -10.47
C ALA A 62 -7.39 -1.16 -9.58
N ALA A 63 -6.10 -0.80 -9.60
CA ALA A 63 -5.09 -1.39 -8.74
C ALA A 63 -5.40 -1.21 -7.26
N GLN A 64 -5.86 -0.03 -6.82
CA GLN A 64 -6.19 0.23 -5.43
C GLN A 64 -7.34 -0.64 -4.90
N TYR A 65 -8.35 -0.91 -5.71
CA TYR A 65 -9.50 -1.74 -5.31
C TYR A 65 -9.20 -3.24 -5.34
N LEU A 66 -8.44 -3.69 -6.34
CA LEU A 66 -8.12 -5.10 -6.52
C LEU A 66 -6.90 -5.56 -5.71
N TYR A 67 -6.06 -4.63 -5.29
CA TYR A 67 -4.84 -4.90 -4.52
C TYR A 67 -5.06 -5.81 -3.29
N PRO A 68 -6.05 -5.55 -2.40
CA PRO A 68 -6.26 -6.43 -1.26
C PRO A 68 -6.65 -7.85 -1.67
N LEU A 69 -7.44 -7.99 -2.72
CA LEU A 69 -7.91 -9.29 -3.17
C LEU A 69 -6.76 -10.11 -3.75
N ILE A 70 -5.96 -9.51 -4.63
CA ILE A 70 -4.85 -10.17 -5.32
C ILE A 70 -3.74 -10.59 -4.36
N THR A 71 -3.55 -9.87 -3.25
CA THR A 71 -2.52 -10.19 -2.26
C THR A 71 -3.01 -11.17 -1.20
N HIS A 72 -4.21 -10.99 -0.69
CA HIS A 72 -4.71 -11.77 0.45
C HIS A 72 -5.27 -13.13 0.05
N LEU A 73 -5.84 -13.26 -1.15
CA LEU A 73 -6.41 -14.52 -1.62
C LEU A 73 -5.35 -15.60 -1.86
N PRO A 74 -4.24 -15.34 -2.59
CA PRO A 74 -3.16 -16.32 -2.73
C PRO A 74 -2.49 -16.63 -1.39
N LEU A 75 -2.29 -15.61 -0.53
CA LEU A 75 -1.73 -15.80 0.81
C LEU A 75 -2.60 -16.74 1.65
N TYR A 76 -3.92 -16.54 1.63
CA TYR A 76 -4.85 -17.43 2.31
C TYR A 76 -4.73 -18.87 1.82
N LEU A 77 -4.70 -19.10 0.51
CA LEU A 77 -4.54 -20.42 -0.08
C LEU A 77 -3.25 -21.11 0.37
N VAL A 78 -2.14 -20.39 0.37
CA VAL A 78 -0.84 -20.92 0.83
C VAL A 78 -0.89 -21.30 2.31
N LEU A 79 -1.47 -20.46 3.15
CA LEU A 79 -1.60 -20.74 4.58
C LEU A 79 -2.54 -21.93 4.86
N VAL A 80 -3.61 -22.09 4.09
CA VAL A 80 -4.49 -23.27 4.18
C VAL A 80 -3.71 -24.56 3.84
N LEU A 81 -2.90 -24.52 2.77
CA LEU A 81 -2.07 -25.66 2.37
C LEU A 81 -1.02 -26.01 3.44
N PHE A 82 -0.46 -25.01 4.12
CA PHE A 82 0.58 -25.23 5.14
C PHE A 82 0.02 -25.67 6.50
N SER A 83 -1.14 -25.17 6.89
CA SER A 83 -1.76 -25.48 8.18
C SER A 83 -2.68 -26.69 8.13
N GLY A 84 -3.19 -27.07 6.97
CA GLY A 84 -4.20 -28.11 6.81
C GLY A 84 -5.58 -27.75 7.40
N GLN A 85 -5.74 -26.52 7.87
CA GLN A 85 -6.98 -25.99 8.43
C GLN A 85 -7.49 -24.84 7.58
N LYS A 86 -8.82 -24.69 7.46
CA LYS A 86 -9.43 -23.66 6.61
C LYS A 86 -9.76 -22.38 7.38
N VAL A 87 -10.17 -22.51 8.63
CA VAL A 87 -10.70 -21.39 9.44
C VAL A 87 -9.59 -20.52 10.00
N TRP A 88 -8.56 -21.10 10.60
CA TRP A 88 -7.48 -20.35 11.22
C TRP A 88 -6.69 -19.46 10.24
N PRO A 89 -6.33 -19.93 9.04
CA PRO A 89 -5.72 -19.07 8.05
C PRO A 89 -6.61 -17.90 7.62
N LEU A 90 -7.93 -18.12 7.53
CA LEU A 90 -8.86 -17.05 7.20
C LEU A 90 -8.86 -15.97 8.28
N VAL A 91 -8.96 -16.36 9.54
CA VAL A 91 -8.90 -15.42 10.68
C VAL A 91 -7.56 -14.70 10.72
N ALA A 92 -6.46 -15.41 10.50
CA ALA A 92 -5.12 -14.82 10.48
C ALA A 92 -4.96 -13.76 9.38
N VAL A 93 -5.40 -14.05 8.15
CA VAL A 93 -5.33 -13.13 7.02
C VAL A 93 -6.25 -11.92 7.23
N LEU A 94 -7.47 -12.12 7.71
CA LEU A 94 -8.39 -11.03 8.01
C LEU A 94 -7.87 -10.13 9.14
N THR A 95 -7.29 -10.70 10.19
CA THR A 95 -6.69 -9.95 11.29
C THR A 95 -5.51 -9.12 10.80
N ALA A 96 -4.63 -9.72 10.00
CA ALA A 96 -3.51 -9.01 9.39
C ALA A 96 -3.98 -7.87 8.48
N TYR A 97 -5.01 -8.10 7.69
CA TYR A 97 -5.62 -7.08 6.85
C TYR A 97 -6.16 -5.91 7.69
N LEU A 98 -6.92 -6.19 8.75
CA LEU A 98 -7.43 -5.17 9.65
C LEU A 98 -6.30 -4.38 10.31
N CYS A 99 -5.24 -5.05 10.78
CA CYS A 99 -4.08 -4.37 11.36
C CYS A 99 -3.40 -3.43 10.35
N CYS A 100 -3.29 -3.84 9.09
CA CYS A 100 -2.78 -2.97 8.03
C CYS A 100 -3.67 -1.75 7.77
N GLN A 101 -5.00 -1.91 7.90
CA GLN A 101 -5.95 -0.81 7.72
C GLN A 101 -5.91 0.21 8.87
N VAL A 102 -5.60 -0.21 10.09
CA VAL A 102 -5.49 0.71 11.25
C VAL A 102 -4.53 1.86 10.95
N ARG A 103 -3.41 1.60 10.28
CA ARG A 103 -2.46 2.64 9.86
C ARG A 103 -3.13 3.69 8.96
N ARG A 104 -3.95 3.26 8.01
CA ARG A 104 -4.67 4.14 7.09
C ARG A 104 -5.72 4.98 7.83
N TRP A 105 -6.46 4.35 8.74
CA TRP A 105 -7.43 5.05 9.58
C TRP A 105 -6.78 6.04 10.53
N ALA A 106 -5.63 5.69 11.12
CA ALA A 106 -4.85 6.60 11.97
C ALA A 106 -4.36 7.81 11.17
N ALA A 107 -3.87 7.62 9.95
CA ALA A 107 -3.45 8.72 9.08
C ALA A 107 -4.62 9.65 8.72
N LEU A 108 -5.81 9.10 8.45
CA LEU A 108 -7.03 9.88 8.20
C LEU A 108 -7.46 10.65 9.46
N ALA A 109 -7.42 10.02 10.63
CA ALA A 109 -7.73 10.67 11.89
C ALA A 109 -6.79 11.85 12.16
N VAL A 110 -5.48 11.66 11.99
CA VAL A 110 -4.48 12.73 12.12
C VAL A 110 -4.76 13.86 11.12
N ALA A 111 -5.10 13.55 9.87
CA ALA A 111 -5.43 14.55 8.87
C ALA A 111 -6.70 15.35 9.21
N LEU A 112 -7.66 14.73 9.91
CA LEU A 112 -8.86 15.42 10.40
C LEU A 112 -8.57 16.35 11.60
N PHE A 113 -7.68 15.92 12.51
CA PHE A 113 -7.32 16.73 13.70
C PHE A 113 -6.32 17.85 13.37
N PHE A 114 -5.50 17.66 12.36
CA PHE A 114 -4.55 18.64 11.86
C PHE A 114 -4.89 19.02 10.42
N PRO A 115 -5.97 19.75 10.17
CA PRO A 115 -6.24 20.25 8.83
C PRO A 115 -5.05 21.11 8.42
N GLN A 116 -4.33 20.67 7.43
CA GLN A 116 -3.23 21.44 6.87
C GLN A 116 -3.73 22.83 6.53
N HIS A 117 -3.19 23.83 7.20
CA HIS A 117 -3.59 25.23 7.03
C HIS A 117 -3.56 25.59 5.54
N PRO A 118 -4.63 26.21 5.02
CA PRO A 118 -4.72 26.55 3.59
C PRO A 118 -3.80 27.70 3.16
N LEU A 119 -2.71 27.92 3.91
CA LEU A 119 -1.74 28.99 3.63
C LEU A 119 -1.04 28.87 2.27
N ASP A 120 -0.92 27.64 1.75
CA ASP A 120 -0.22 27.42 0.46
C ASP A 120 -1.08 27.73 -0.79
N ARG A 121 -2.40 27.72 -0.68
CA ARG A 121 -3.25 28.02 -1.84
C ARG A 121 -3.32 29.52 -2.16
N LYS A 122 -3.09 30.40 -1.20
CA LYS A 122 -3.11 31.87 -1.42
C LYS A 122 -1.83 32.37 -2.06
N SER A 123 -0.67 31.78 -1.73
CA SER A 123 0.61 32.22 -2.32
C SER A 123 0.71 31.89 -3.80
N THR A 124 0.15 30.76 -4.25
CA THR A 124 0.14 30.38 -5.68
C THR A 124 -0.78 31.27 -6.51
N ARG A 125 -1.89 31.76 -5.96
CA ARG A 125 -2.79 32.67 -6.67
C ARG A 125 -2.23 34.09 -6.75
N LEU A 126 -1.55 34.57 -5.72
CA LEU A 126 -0.91 35.89 -5.72
C LEU A 126 0.25 35.94 -6.71
N ASN A 127 1.01 34.86 -6.84
CA ASN A 127 2.14 34.81 -7.80
C ASN A 127 1.68 34.74 -9.26
N SER A 128 0.52 34.16 -9.56
CA SER A 128 -0.03 34.14 -10.92
C SER A 128 -0.70 35.44 -11.32
N SER A 129 -1.22 36.23 -10.38
CA SER A 129 -1.77 37.55 -10.68
C SER A 129 -0.65 38.58 -10.96
N HIS A 130 0.43 38.51 -10.20
CA HIS A 130 1.57 39.41 -10.38
C HIS A 130 2.31 39.17 -11.72
N ASN A 131 2.34 37.93 -12.19
CA ASN A 131 2.95 37.55 -13.47
C ASN A 131 2.07 37.93 -14.69
N ARG A 132 0.81 38.28 -14.47
CA ARG A 132 -0.13 38.72 -15.51
C ARG A 132 -0.06 40.22 -15.75
N GLU A 133 0.18 41.01 -14.70
CA GLU A 133 0.34 42.47 -14.81
C GLU A 133 1.64 42.88 -15.52
N SER A 134 2.72 42.11 -15.36
CA SER A 134 3.99 42.41 -16.02
C SER A 134 4.01 42.07 -17.53
N ARG A 135 2.93 41.51 -18.08
CA ARG A 135 2.81 41.18 -19.50
C ARG A 135 1.88 42.12 -20.31
N MET A 136 1.35 43.19 -19.70
CA MET A 136 0.64 44.18 -20.50
C MET A 136 1.66 45.00 -21.29
N PRO A 137 1.62 44.97 -22.65
CA PRO A 137 2.42 45.90 -23.44
C PRO A 137 1.93 47.30 -23.14
N SER A 138 2.85 48.18 -22.74
CA SER A 138 2.58 49.60 -22.70
C SER A 138 2.31 50.04 -24.13
N SER A 139 1.03 50.16 -24.50
CA SER A 139 0.64 50.91 -25.70
C SER A 139 0.84 52.38 -25.40
N ALA A 140 1.91 52.89 -25.91
CA ALA A 140 2.06 54.33 -26.08
C ALA A 140 1.26 54.81 -27.27
#